data_2fcf98629b16f2ffcb89d46d527902cc
#
_entry.id   2fcf98629b16f2ffcb89d46d527902cc
#
_cell.length_a   1.000
_cell.length_b   1.000
_cell.length_c   1.000
_cell.angle_alpha   90.00
_cell.angle_beta   90.00
_cell.angle_gamma   90.00
#
_symmetry.space_group_name_H-M   'P 1'
#
loop_
_entity.id
_entity.type
_entity.pdbx_description
1 polymer ?
#
loop_
_entity_poly.entity_id
_entity_poly.type
_entity_poly.pdbx_seq_one_letter_code
_entity_poly.pdbx_strand_id
1 'polypeptide(L)'
;MPRKNKKTPAFKKIVDERYVLPKKRGGGTIKIEAWEDNKGQLVKYNIAYINHDLYQGDNGRVIGYDNTHDYHHKHEFGEISPVDDFSSYEDILERFEAAIKEYIQ
;
A
#
# COMPACT_ATOMS: atom_id res chain seq x y z
N MET A 1 -24.22 -12.90 28.79
CA MET A 1 -23.59 -12.68 28.46
C MET A 1 -23.02 -12.26 27.91
N PRO A 2 -22.76 -12.08 27.63
CA PRO A 2 -22.11 -11.62 26.88
C PRO A 2 -21.22 -11.53 26.35
N ARG A 3 -21.00 -11.48 26.10
CA ARG A 3 -20.26 -11.43 25.50
C ARG A 3 -19.64 -10.99 25.06
N LYS A 4 -19.43 -10.90 24.98
CA LYS A 4 -18.76 -10.54 24.52
C LYS A 4 -18.31 -10.26 23.75
N ASN A 5 -18.16 -10.27 23.80
CA ASN A 5 -17.56 -10.00 23.12
C ASN A 5 -17.31 -9.63 22.17
N LYS A 6 -18.00 -9.48 22.30
CA LYS A 6 -17.62 -8.92 21.18
C LYS A 6 -16.28 -8.25 21.18
N LYS A 7 -15.47 -8.53 20.26
CA LYS A 7 -14.16 -7.98 20.29
C LYS A 7 -14.04 -6.68 19.58
N THR A 8 -13.33 -5.73 20.17
CA THR A 8 -12.87 -4.54 19.48
C THR A 8 -11.84 -4.99 18.46
N PRO A 9 -11.90 -4.51 17.19
CA PRO A 9 -10.85 -4.84 16.24
C PRO A 9 -9.49 -4.45 16.75
N ALA A 10 -8.50 -5.32 16.55
CA ALA A 10 -7.14 -5.06 16.98
C ALA A 10 -6.52 -3.91 16.20
N PHE A 11 -7.00 -3.66 14.97
CA PHE A 11 -6.46 -2.63 14.10
C PHE A 11 -7.57 -1.70 13.66
N LYS A 12 -7.21 -0.44 13.48
CA LYS A 12 -8.11 0.58 13.00
C LYS A 12 -7.50 1.20 11.75
N LYS A 13 -8.27 1.29 10.69
CA LYS A 13 -7.81 1.91 9.45
C LYS A 13 -7.78 3.41 9.62
N ILE A 14 -6.61 4.01 9.51
CA ILE A 14 -6.41 5.43 9.73
C ILE A 14 -6.12 6.20 8.45
N VAL A 15 -5.69 5.52 7.39
CA VAL A 15 -5.48 6.14 6.08
C VAL A 15 -6.20 5.29 5.05
N ASP A 16 -6.99 5.94 4.20
CA ASP A 16 -7.72 5.27 3.13
C ASP A 16 -7.89 6.28 2.01
N GLU A 17 -6.88 6.36 1.14
CA GLU A 17 -6.83 7.37 0.09
C GLU A 17 -6.77 6.70 -1.27
N ARG A 18 -7.40 7.36 -2.24
CA ARG A 18 -7.46 6.85 -3.60
C ARG A 18 -7.42 8.04 -4.55
N TYR A 19 -6.46 8.03 -5.47
CA TYR A 19 -6.28 9.09 -6.44
C TYR A 19 -6.32 8.51 -7.84
N VAL A 20 -7.28 8.96 -8.65
CA VAL A 20 -7.41 8.53 -10.03
C VAL A 20 -6.70 9.52 -10.91
N LEU A 21 -5.76 9.05 -11.72
CA LEU A 21 -4.97 9.92 -12.59
C LEU A 21 -5.55 9.93 -13.99
N PRO A 22 -5.68 11.11 -14.62
CA PRO A 22 -6.16 11.16 -15.98
C PRO A 22 -5.13 10.55 -16.95
N LYS A 23 -5.62 10.08 -18.09
CA LYS A 23 -4.77 9.40 -19.07
C LYS A 23 -3.60 10.25 -19.53
N LYS A 24 -3.82 11.54 -19.69
CA LYS A 24 -2.74 12.43 -20.15
C LYS A 24 -1.62 12.56 -19.14
N ARG A 25 -1.86 12.13 -17.91
CA ARG A 25 -0.84 12.16 -16.85
C ARG A 25 -0.34 10.76 -16.52
N GLY A 26 -0.62 9.79 -17.36
CA GLY A 26 -0.18 8.43 -17.17
C GLY A 26 -1.30 7.45 -16.88
N GLY A 27 -2.44 7.93 -16.38
CA GLY A 27 -3.57 7.06 -16.06
C GLY A 27 -3.31 6.27 -14.78
N GLY A 28 -4.27 5.40 -14.45
CA GLY A 28 -4.15 4.53 -13.30
C GLY A 28 -4.65 5.14 -12.01
N THR A 29 -4.46 4.42 -10.92
CA THR A 29 -4.96 4.79 -9.61
C THR A 29 -3.88 4.58 -8.56
N ILE A 30 -3.71 5.54 -7.68
CA ILE A 30 -2.86 5.38 -6.51
C ILE A 30 -3.77 5.07 -5.33
N LYS A 31 -3.42 4.03 -4.57
CA LYS A 31 -4.19 3.62 -3.41
C LYS A 31 -3.25 3.55 -2.21
N ILE A 32 -3.65 4.20 -1.12
CA ILE A 32 -2.84 4.24 0.10
C ILE A 32 -3.73 3.88 1.27
N GLU A 33 -3.35 2.83 1.99
CA GLU A 33 -4.07 2.36 3.15
C GLU A 33 -3.10 2.12 4.29
N ALA A 34 -3.51 2.45 5.51
CA ALA A 34 -2.70 2.18 6.69
C ALA A 34 -3.60 1.96 7.89
N TRP A 35 -3.14 1.11 8.78
CA TRP A 35 -3.87 0.73 10.00
C TRP A 35 -2.97 0.89 11.20
N GLU A 36 -3.57 1.23 12.33
CA GLU A 36 -2.84 1.30 13.60
C GLU A 36 -3.50 0.41 14.64
N ASP A 37 -2.73 0.09 15.69
CA ASP A 37 -3.25 -0.70 16.80
C ASP A 37 -3.88 0.21 17.86
N ASN A 38 -4.25 -0.37 18.99
CA ASN A 38 -4.90 0.36 20.07
C ASN A 38 -3.99 1.38 20.75
N LYS A 39 -2.69 1.29 20.49
CA LYS A 39 -1.70 2.21 21.05
C LYS A 39 -1.31 3.30 20.09
N GLY A 40 -1.95 3.34 18.92
CA GLY A 40 -1.64 4.34 17.92
C GLY A 40 -0.40 4.04 17.10
N GLN A 41 0.10 2.80 17.15
CA GLN A 41 1.26 2.41 16.35
C GLN A 41 0.80 1.84 15.02
N LEU A 42 1.46 2.27 13.95
CA LEU A 42 1.14 1.78 12.62
C LEU A 42 1.59 0.33 12.50
N VAL A 43 0.65 -0.57 12.20
CA VAL A 43 0.91 -2.00 12.18
C VAL A 43 0.74 -2.62 10.81
N LYS A 44 0.04 -1.95 9.89
CA LYS A 44 -0.21 -2.49 8.57
C LYS A 44 -0.32 -1.36 7.57
N TYR A 45 0.19 -1.55 6.38
CA TYR A 45 0.01 -0.60 5.29
C TYR A 45 -0.04 -1.33 3.96
N ASN A 46 -0.66 -0.65 2.99
CA ASN A 46 -0.73 -1.12 1.60
C ASN A 46 -0.73 0.10 0.71
N ILE A 47 0.31 0.24 -0.10
CA ILE A 47 0.49 1.38 -0.99
C ILE A 47 0.69 0.81 -2.38
N ALA A 48 -0.13 1.24 -3.34
CA ALA A 48 -0.08 0.64 -4.67
C ALA A 48 -0.39 1.66 -5.76
N TYR A 49 0.29 1.50 -6.89
CA TYR A 49 -0.07 2.15 -8.14
C TYR A 49 -0.64 1.08 -9.06
N ILE A 50 -1.88 1.26 -9.47
CA ILE A 50 -2.64 0.28 -10.24
C ILE A 50 -2.89 0.86 -11.62
N ASN A 51 -2.45 0.15 -12.66
CA ASN A 51 -2.65 0.59 -14.04
C ASN A 51 -2.69 -0.64 -14.95
N HIS A 52 -3.90 -1.03 -15.32
CA HIS A 52 -4.12 -2.24 -16.12
C HIS A 52 -3.58 -2.11 -17.55
N ASP A 53 -3.34 -0.90 -18.02
CA ASP A 53 -2.73 -0.69 -19.34
C ASP A 53 -1.24 -1.01 -19.33
N LEU A 54 -0.59 -0.85 -18.18
CA LEU A 54 0.84 -1.14 -18.05
C LEU A 54 1.10 -2.57 -17.63
N TYR A 55 0.21 -3.13 -16.80
CA TYR A 55 0.38 -4.49 -16.31
C TYR A 55 -0.97 -5.06 -15.93
N GLN A 56 -1.28 -6.24 -16.44
CA GLN A 56 -2.59 -6.85 -16.20
C GLN A 56 -2.56 -7.90 -15.11
N GLY A 57 -1.39 -8.39 -14.74
CA GLY A 57 -1.27 -9.32 -13.62
C GLY A 57 -1.44 -8.61 -12.30
N ASP A 58 -1.52 -9.37 -11.21
CA ASP A 58 -1.54 -8.86 -9.84
C ASP A 58 -2.60 -7.76 -9.65
N ASN A 59 -3.77 -7.93 -10.28
CA ASN A 59 -4.88 -6.96 -10.25
C ASN A 59 -4.49 -5.58 -10.76
N GLY A 60 -3.53 -5.53 -11.69
CA GLY A 60 -3.07 -4.28 -12.28
C GLY A 60 -2.04 -3.53 -11.46
N ARG A 61 -1.55 -4.11 -10.39
CA ARG A 61 -0.58 -3.44 -9.55
C ARG A 61 0.78 -3.42 -10.24
N VAL A 62 1.16 -2.23 -10.69
CA VAL A 62 2.44 -2.00 -11.35
C VAL A 62 3.56 -2.01 -10.31
N ILE A 63 3.35 -1.26 -9.25
CA ILE A 63 4.31 -1.18 -8.15
C ILE A 63 3.54 -0.98 -6.84
N GLY A 64 4.02 -1.57 -5.77
CA GLY A 64 3.40 -1.42 -4.47
C GLY A 64 4.32 -1.84 -3.35
N TYR A 65 3.95 -1.47 -2.14
CA TYR A 65 4.64 -1.83 -0.91
C TYR A 65 3.60 -2.22 0.12
N ASP A 66 3.82 -3.30 0.83
CA ASP A 66 2.96 -3.66 1.96
C ASP A 66 3.73 -4.52 2.94
N ASN A 67 3.14 -4.78 4.10
CA ASN A 67 3.74 -5.64 5.11
C ASN A 67 2.87 -6.84 5.46
N THR A 68 2.10 -7.31 4.49
CA THR A 68 1.33 -8.55 4.65
C THR A 68 2.28 -9.72 4.88
N HIS A 69 1.85 -10.71 5.64
CA HIS A 69 2.64 -11.90 5.97
C HIS A 69 3.86 -11.58 6.83
N ASP A 70 3.75 -10.52 7.64
CA ASP A 70 4.71 -10.18 8.68
C ASP A 70 6.09 -9.78 8.18
N TYR A 71 6.18 -9.29 6.93
CA TYR A 71 7.44 -8.69 6.48
C TYR A 71 7.15 -7.59 5.47
N HIS A 72 8.05 -6.62 5.41
CA HIS A 72 7.93 -5.52 4.46
C HIS A 72 8.42 -5.99 3.11
N HIS A 73 7.60 -5.76 2.07
CA HIS A 73 8.00 -6.20 0.75
C HIS A 73 7.47 -5.27 -0.33
N LYS A 74 8.12 -5.35 -1.49
CA LYS A 74 7.81 -4.56 -2.66
C LYS A 74 7.27 -5.47 -3.75
N HIS A 75 6.26 -5.00 -4.44
CA HIS A 75 5.71 -5.64 -5.64
C HIS A 75 6.06 -4.77 -6.83
N GLU A 76 6.56 -5.37 -7.90
CA GLU A 76 6.85 -4.63 -9.13
C GLU A 76 6.65 -5.56 -10.31
N PHE A 77 5.65 -5.26 -11.13
CA PHE A 77 5.27 -6.10 -12.28
C PHE A 77 5.18 -7.57 -11.89
N GLY A 78 4.53 -7.85 -10.76
CA GLY A 78 4.31 -9.20 -10.28
C GLY A 78 5.45 -9.81 -9.47
N GLU A 79 6.63 -9.21 -9.51
CA GLU A 79 7.76 -9.70 -8.72
C GLU A 79 7.69 -9.16 -7.31
N ILE A 80 7.97 -10.03 -6.34
CA ILE A 80 7.93 -9.68 -4.93
C ILE A 80 9.35 -9.77 -4.38
N SER A 81 9.77 -8.69 -3.71
CA SER A 81 11.09 -8.67 -3.09
C SER A 81 10.98 -8.09 -1.68
N PRO A 82 11.79 -8.58 -0.75
CA PRO A 82 11.76 -8.04 0.60
C PRO A 82 12.39 -6.66 0.66
N VAL A 83 11.90 -5.83 1.60
CA VAL A 83 12.51 -4.55 1.92
C VAL A 83 13.24 -4.75 3.24
N ASP A 84 14.48 -5.22 3.14
CA ASP A 84 15.27 -5.59 4.32
C ASP A 84 15.76 -4.39 5.12
N ASP A 85 15.80 -3.22 4.47
CA ASP A 85 16.26 -2.00 5.10
C ASP A 85 15.12 -1.07 5.48
N PHE A 86 13.96 -1.65 5.80
CA PHE A 86 12.81 -0.86 6.23
C PHE A 86 13.18 0.02 7.43
N SER A 87 12.83 1.30 7.37
CA SER A 87 13.06 2.22 8.48
C SER A 87 11.76 2.82 8.99
N SER A 88 10.86 3.24 8.10
CA SER A 88 9.61 3.86 8.52
C SER A 88 8.59 3.82 7.40
N TYR A 89 7.32 4.03 7.78
CA TYR A 89 6.25 4.17 6.82
C TYR A 89 6.49 5.38 5.91
N GLU A 90 6.96 6.47 6.49
CA GLU A 90 7.23 7.70 5.73
C GLU A 90 8.30 7.45 4.67
N ASP A 91 9.33 6.68 5.00
CA ASP A 91 10.35 6.33 4.03
C ASP A 91 9.78 5.47 2.91
N ILE A 92 8.88 4.55 3.22
CA ILE A 92 8.22 3.73 2.20
C ILE A 92 7.39 4.60 1.26
N LEU A 93 6.66 5.58 1.80
CA LEU A 93 5.90 6.52 0.96
C LEU A 93 6.82 7.27 0.00
N GLU A 94 7.98 7.72 0.49
CA GLU A 94 8.94 8.42 -0.36
C GLU A 94 9.49 7.54 -1.46
N ARG A 95 9.80 6.28 -1.13
CA ARG A 95 10.26 5.31 -2.14
C ARG A 95 9.19 5.07 -3.19
N PHE A 96 7.95 4.93 -2.75
CA PHE A 96 6.84 4.73 -3.66
C PHE A 96 6.68 5.93 -4.59
N GLU A 97 6.68 7.14 -4.03
CA GLU A 97 6.54 8.35 -4.85
C GLU A 97 7.65 8.47 -5.88
N ALA A 98 8.87 8.14 -5.50
CA ALA A 98 9.99 8.15 -6.44
C ALA A 98 9.80 7.12 -7.54
N ALA A 99 9.33 5.94 -7.18
CA ALA A 99 9.19 4.83 -8.12
C ALA A 99 8.11 5.09 -9.17
N ILE A 100 6.99 5.71 -8.78
CA ILE A 100 5.88 5.91 -9.73
C ILE A 100 6.14 7.05 -10.70
N LYS A 101 7.17 7.87 -10.48
CA LYS A 101 7.49 8.97 -11.38
C LYS A 101 7.80 8.51 -12.80
N GLU A 102 8.19 7.26 -12.97
CA GLU A 102 8.41 6.70 -14.29
C GLU A 102 7.11 6.55 -15.07
N TYR A 103 5.98 6.47 -14.39
CA TYR A 103 4.71 6.12 -15.01
C TYR A 103 3.71 7.25 -15.04
N ILE A 104 3.91 8.27 -14.22
CA ILE A 104 2.97 9.39 -14.13
C ILE A 104 3.70 10.71 -14.39
N GLN A 105 2.91 11.71 -14.76
CA GLN A 105 3.46 13.02 -15.09
C GLN A 105 2.80 14.14 -14.29
#